data_dda2ccc27323647fb42bf0d0fa57cc68
#
_entry.id   dda2ccc27323647fb42bf0d0fa57cc68
#
_cell.length_a   1.000
_cell.length_b   1.000
_cell.length_c   1.000
_cell.angle_alpha   90.00
_cell.angle_beta   90.00
_cell.angle_gamma   90.00
#
_symmetry.space_group_name_H-M   'P 1'
#
loop_
_entity.id
_entity.type
_entity.pdbx_description
1 polymer ?
#
loop_
_entity_poly.entity_id
_entity_poly.type
_entity_poly.pdbx_seq_one_letter_code
_entity_poly.pdbx_strand_id
1 'polypeptide(L)'
;MRGRGGISRRGVLGMAAGFAALPMTRATASGNSATPEDVIGRWYKLVLQLVRHTATYSPPVASRAFAYLGIAAYEALAPSGGMRTLAGQMNGLTAVPARAAGQDYSDAVLLHAVMTASTQNFFGNTGPSGQGAMAAMAQKLGARAADGVAADVVARSTELGQAIAAHIFAWSQGDGGAVVENMGFPLEYTLTDGPAHWVPTSLVRQQQMPLLPNWGNNRPFAMADGGVCGLEPPLEYSEDPASEFYAQAMEVYTTGKTLTDEQKLIARFWSDDPMLSPTPPGHWISIAMQILARDHADAPRCAEVLALLGIAVADGFIGCWHEKFRHDLLRPVTYIRRVIDKTWNPLLITPPFPEYPSGHSTQSGAAAAVLTHLFGEGFAFDDATHENEGLPVRPFPDFWAAAEEAAVSRLYGGIHFRAANERGLAQGRCIGEQAIALKTRG
;
A
#
# COMPACT_ATOMS: atom_id res chain seq x y z
N MET A 1 53.18 -4.73 20.14
CA MET A 1 52.60 -6.00 19.67
C MET A 1 51.11 -5.85 19.59
N ARG A 2 50.57 -5.67 18.42
CA ARG A 2 49.14 -5.38 18.19
C ARG A 2 48.55 -6.45 17.27
N GLY A 3 47.64 -7.26 17.81
CA GLY A 3 46.90 -8.23 17.03
C GLY A 3 45.80 -7.55 16.20
N ARG A 4 45.89 -7.66 14.88
CA ARG A 4 44.80 -7.31 13.96
C ARG A 4 43.89 -8.53 13.84
N GLY A 5 42.65 -8.46 14.40
CA GLY A 5 41.60 -9.41 14.15
C GLY A 5 41.00 -9.19 12.76
N GLY A 6 41.35 -10.05 11.81
CA GLY A 6 40.75 -10.08 10.50
C GLY A 6 39.39 -10.76 10.53
N ILE A 7 38.37 -10.12 9.95
CA ILE A 7 37.05 -10.71 9.77
C ILE A 7 37.15 -11.80 8.71
N SER A 8 36.91 -13.05 9.12
CA SER A 8 36.96 -14.22 8.25
C SER A 8 35.80 -14.24 7.24
N ARG A 9 36.12 -14.47 5.95
CA ARG A 9 35.17 -14.62 4.84
C ARG A 9 34.17 -15.79 4.95
N ARG A 10 34.14 -16.50 6.07
CA ARG A 10 33.23 -17.64 6.34
C ARG A 10 31.91 -17.25 7.03
N GLY A 11 31.70 -15.98 7.37
CA GLY A 11 30.49 -15.50 8.06
C GLY A 11 29.33 -15.06 7.15
N VAL A 12 29.51 -15.04 5.83
CA VAL A 12 28.50 -14.44 4.90
C VAL A 12 27.61 -15.50 4.21
N LEU A 13 27.80 -16.78 4.48
CA LEU A 13 27.06 -17.87 3.81
C LEU A 13 25.96 -18.52 4.68
N GLY A 14 25.47 -17.84 5.72
CA GLY A 14 24.49 -18.36 6.69
C GLY A 14 23.12 -17.71 6.67
N MET A 15 22.79 -16.81 5.76
CA MET A 15 21.48 -16.12 5.70
C MET A 15 20.58 -16.54 4.52
N ALA A 16 20.70 -17.76 4.07
CA ALA A 16 19.76 -18.32 3.11
C ALA A 16 19.04 -19.50 3.76
N ALA A 17 18.04 -19.26 4.59
CA ALA A 17 16.93 -20.17 4.89
C ALA A 17 16.17 -19.67 6.14
N GLY A 18 15.13 -18.94 5.94
CA GLY A 18 14.24 -18.51 7.01
C GLY A 18 12.83 -18.28 6.50
N PHE A 19 12.29 -19.18 5.65
CA PHE A 19 10.85 -19.39 5.65
C PHE A 19 10.53 -20.24 6.89
N ALA A 20 10.56 -19.61 8.06
CA ALA A 20 10.07 -20.24 9.28
C ALA A 20 8.58 -20.53 9.09
N ALA A 21 8.23 -21.79 9.07
CA ALA A 21 6.85 -22.24 9.13
C ALA A 21 6.20 -21.64 10.39
N LEU A 22 5.26 -20.75 10.22
CA LEU A 22 4.40 -20.27 11.30
C LEU A 22 3.75 -21.48 11.98
N PRO A 23 3.62 -21.50 13.33
CA PRO A 23 2.92 -22.56 14.01
C PRO A 23 1.46 -22.54 13.53
N MET A 24 1.05 -23.58 12.80
CA MET A 24 -0.35 -23.84 12.50
C MET A 24 -1.05 -24.17 13.81
N THR A 25 -1.84 -23.24 14.34
CA THR A 25 -2.86 -23.60 15.32
C THR A 25 -3.73 -24.69 14.66
N ARG A 26 -3.82 -25.84 15.32
CA ARG A 26 -4.66 -26.96 14.91
C ARG A 26 -6.12 -26.48 14.86
N ALA A 27 -6.58 -26.05 13.67
CA ALA A 27 -8.01 -26.06 13.37
C ALA A 27 -8.45 -27.50 13.22
N THR A 28 -9.52 -27.86 13.88
CA THR A 28 -10.21 -29.15 13.81
C THR A 28 -10.41 -29.56 12.37
N ALA A 29 -10.13 -30.84 12.08
CA ALA A 29 -10.29 -31.47 10.78
C ALA A 29 -11.76 -31.38 10.32
N SER A 30 -12.10 -30.37 9.55
CA SER A 30 -13.23 -30.36 8.63
C SER A 30 -12.66 -30.26 7.22
N GLY A 31 -13.03 -31.16 6.35
CA GLY A 31 -12.81 -31.25 4.91
C GLY A 31 -11.53 -30.65 4.32
N ASN A 32 -10.90 -31.38 3.43
CA ASN A 32 -9.69 -30.99 2.70
C ASN A 32 -9.92 -29.79 1.74
N SER A 33 -11.18 -29.36 1.55
CA SER A 33 -11.62 -28.29 0.64
C SER A 33 -11.31 -26.89 1.19
N ALA A 34 -10.98 -25.94 0.31
CA ALA A 34 -10.79 -24.54 0.66
C ALA A 34 -12.07 -23.74 0.41
N THR A 35 -12.45 -22.90 1.36
CA THR A 35 -13.56 -21.94 1.17
C THR A 35 -13.08 -20.69 0.38
N PRO A 36 -14.00 -19.88 -0.16
CA PRO A 36 -13.62 -18.60 -0.79
C PRO A 36 -12.85 -17.66 0.14
N GLU A 37 -13.18 -17.63 1.45
CA GLU A 37 -12.47 -16.87 2.48
C GLU A 37 -11.03 -17.36 2.66
N ASP A 38 -10.83 -18.69 2.69
CA ASP A 38 -9.49 -19.29 2.70
C ASP A 38 -8.68 -18.85 1.49
N VAL A 39 -9.31 -18.77 0.31
CA VAL A 39 -8.64 -18.34 -0.94
C VAL A 39 -8.18 -16.90 -0.83
N ILE A 40 -9.06 -15.96 -0.50
CA ILE A 40 -8.70 -14.54 -0.33
C ILE A 40 -7.60 -14.41 0.72
N GLY A 41 -7.80 -14.96 1.91
CA GLY A 41 -6.90 -14.81 3.02
C GLY A 41 -5.48 -15.31 2.74
N ARG A 42 -5.35 -16.45 2.06
CA ARG A 42 -4.04 -17.03 1.74
C ARG A 42 -3.32 -16.28 0.64
N TRP A 43 -4.02 -15.84 -0.41
CA TRP A 43 -3.42 -15.06 -1.48
C TRP A 43 -2.96 -13.68 -0.98
N TYR A 44 -3.76 -12.96 -0.20
CA TYR A 44 -3.34 -11.67 0.34
C TYR A 44 -2.17 -11.79 1.31
N LYS A 45 -2.12 -12.83 2.16
CA LYS A 45 -0.94 -13.11 2.99
C LYS A 45 0.33 -13.32 2.15
N LEU A 46 0.23 -14.05 1.04
CA LEU A 46 1.36 -14.23 0.12
C LEU A 46 1.74 -12.90 -0.53
N VAL A 47 0.78 -12.15 -1.05
CA VAL A 47 1.02 -10.87 -1.75
C VAL A 47 1.71 -9.86 -0.85
N LEU A 48 1.32 -9.74 0.43
CA LEU A 48 2.01 -8.89 1.40
C LEU A 48 3.50 -9.27 1.55
N GLN A 49 3.81 -10.59 1.53
CA GLN A 49 5.21 -11.05 1.56
C GLN A 49 5.93 -10.78 0.22
N LEU A 50 5.26 -10.91 -0.93
CA LEU A 50 5.86 -10.56 -2.21
C LEU A 50 6.26 -9.08 -2.28
N VAL A 51 5.37 -8.18 -1.83
CA VAL A 51 5.65 -6.74 -1.74
C VAL A 51 6.82 -6.48 -0.80
N ARG A 52 6.78 -7.06 0.41
CA ARG A 52 7.84 -6.91 1.41
C ARG A 52 9.22 -7.29 0.88
N HIS A 53 9.33 -8.35 0.08
CA HIS A 53 10.60 -8.90 -0.38
C HIS A 53 10.99 -8.49 -1.81
N THR A 54 10.33 -7.46 -2.37
CA THR A 54 10.57 -7.04 -3.75
C THR A 54 10.67 -5.51 -3.84
N ALA A 55 11.87 -4.99 -4.01
CA ALA A 55 12.16 -3.55 -3.96
C ALA A 55 11.46 -2.72 -5.05
N THR A 56 11.01 -3.34 -6.14
CA THR A 56 10.29 -2.64 -7.22
C THR A 56 8.87 -2.23 -6.84
N TYR A 57 8.30 -2.81 -5.78
CA TYR A 57 6.99 -2.40 -5.25
C TYR A 57 7.15 -1.22 -4.29
N SER A 58 7.54 -0.06 -4.84
CA SER A 58 7.44 1.20 -4.11
C SER A 58 5.99 1.50 -3.70
N PRO A 59 5.73 2.38 -2.71
CA PRO A 59 4.36 2.60 -2.22
C PRO A 59 3.33 2.90 -3.30
N PRO A 60 3.58 3.79 -4.29
CA PRO A 60 2.61 4.00 -5.38
C PRO A 60 2.37 2.75 -6.23
N VAL A 61 3.43 2.00 -6.57
CA VAL A 61 3.33 0.78 -7.39
C VAL A 61 2.57 -0.32 -6.65
N ALA A 62 2.85 -0.51 -5.37
CA ALA A 62 2.16 -1.48 -4.53
C ALA A 62 0.67 -1.14 -4.39
N SER A 63 0.33 0.15 -4.17
CA SER A 63 -1.07 0.59 -4.04
C SER A 63 -1.89 0.28 -5.29
N ARG A 64 -1.33 0.57 -6.48
CA ARG A 64 -1.95 0.23 -7.76
C ARG A 64 -2.20 -1.27 -7.89
N ALA A 65 -1.22 -2.09 -7.54
CA ALA A 65 -1.33 -3.54 -7.62
C ALA A 65 -2.41 -4.10 -6.67
N PHE A 66 -2.50 -3.58 -5.44
CA PHE A 66 -3.55 -3.94 -4.48
C PHE A 66 -4.94 -3.54 -4.97
N ALA A 67 -5.11 -2.37 -5.60
CA ALA A 67 -6.39 -1.94 -6.14
C ALA A 67 -6.89 -2.91 -7.22
N TYR A 68 -6.07 -3.24 -8.21
CA TYR A 68 -6.46 -4.17 -9.28
C TYR A 68 -6.73 -5.58 -8.75
N LEU A 69 -5.95 -6.06 -7.78
CA LEU A 69 -6.19 -7.37 -7.15
C LEU A 69 -7.54 -7.39 -6.43
N GLY A 70 -7.83 -6.34 -5.64
CA GLY A 70 -9.09 -6.21 -4.91
C GLY A 70 -10.30 -6.12 -5.85
N ILE A 71 -10.21 -5.30 -6.90
CA ILE A 71 -11.26 -5.16 -7.91
C ILE A 71 -11.53 -6.49 -8.61
N ALA A 72 -10.49 -7.23 -9.01
CA ALA A 72 -10.65 -8.52 -9.66
C ALA A 72 -11.35 -9.55 -8.75
N ALA A 73 -10.98 -9.61 -7.47
CA ALA A 73 -11.65 -10.47 -6.50
C ALA A 73 -13.10 -10.04 -6.24
N TYR A 74 -13.36 -8.74 -6.19
CA TYR A 74 -14.69 -8.16 -6.02
C TYR A 74 -15.61 -8.54 -7.19
N GLU A 75 -15.19 -8.29 -8.43
CA GLU A 75 -15.98 -8.59 -9.62
C GLU A 75 -16.28 -10.09 -9.78
N ALA A 76 -15.38 -10.95 -9.32
CA ALA A 76 -15.59 -12.41 -9.32
C ALA A 76 -16.74 -12.82 -8.39
N LEU A 77 -16.91 -12.14 -7.25
CA LEU A 77 -17.89 -12.49 -6.22
C LEU A 77 -19.14 -11.61 -6.24
N ALA A 78 -19.13 -10.47 -6.93
CA ALA A 78 -20.25 -9.55 -6.94
C ALA A 78 -21.60 -10.21 -7.32
N PRO A 79 -21.68 -11.08 -8.36
CA PRO A 79 -22.95 -11.71 -8.72
C PRO A 79 -23.49 -12.68 -7.67
N SER A 80 -22.63 -13.48 -7.02
CA SER A 80 -23.05 -14.45 -5.98
C SER A 80 -23.24 -13.81 -4.63
N GLY A 81 -22.50 -12.72 -4.34
CA GLY A 81 -22.58 -11.98 -3.07
C GLY A 81 -23.72 -10.96 -3.00
N GLY A 82 -24.56 -10.83 -4.03
CA GLY A 82 -25.60 -9.81 -4.07
C GLY A 82 -25.06 -8.38 -4.12
N MET A 83 -23.83 -8.22 -4.61
CA MET A 83 -23.18 -6.94 -4.76
C MET A 83 -23.37 -6.38 -6.18
N ARG A 84 -23.27 -5.07 -6.32
CA ARG A 84 -23.28 -4.40 -7.63
C ARG A 84 -21.90 -4.45 -8.24
N THR A 85 -21.82 -4.64 -9.56
CA THR A 85 -20.55 -4.49 -10.29
C THR A 85 -20.03 -3.05 -10.19
N LEU A 86 -18.70 -2.92 -10.12
CA LEU A 86 -18.01 -1.63 -10.23
C LEU A 86 -17.83 -1.18 -11.70
N ALA A 87 -18.11 -2.07 -12.64
CA ALA A 87 -18.12 -1.74 -14.07
C ALA A 87 -19.11 -0.61 -14.38
N GLY A 88 -18.64 0.40 -15.12
CA GLY A 88 -19.40 1.61 -15.42
C GLY A 88 -19.48 2.64 -14.29
N GLN A 89 -18.95 2.32 -13.09
CA GLN A 89 -18.83 3.25 -11.96
C GLN A 89 -17.40 3.80 -11.81
N MET A 90 -16.41 3.08 -12.30
CA MET A 90 -15.00 3.48 -12.29
C MET A 90 -14.51 3.92 -13.67
N ASN A 91 -13.46 4.73 -13.70
CA ASN A 91 -12.91 5.32 -14.92
C ASN A 91 -12.47 4.23 -15.92
N GLY A 92 -13.25 4.08 -16.99
CA GLY A 92 -12.94 3.18 -18.11
C GLY A 92 -13.11 1.69 -17.83
N LEU A 93 -13.60 1.25 -16.67
CA LEU A 93 -13.93 -0.15 -16.45
C LEU A 93 -15.24 -0.49 -17.16
N THR A 94 -15.15 -1.32 -18.20
CA THR A 94 -16.29 -1.83 -18.95
C THR A 94 -16.87 -3.11 -18.32
N ALA A 95 -18.00 -3.59 -18.84
CA ALA A 95 -18.64 -4.80 -18.34
C ALA A 95 -17.67 -5.99 -18.27
N VAL A 96 -17.58 -6.60 -17.11
CA VAL A 96 -16.69 -7.73 -16.81
C VAL A 96 -17.36 -9.04 -17.28
N PRO A 97 -16.60 -10.07 -17.71
CA PRO A 97 -17.17 -11.38 -18.03
C PRO A 97 -18.03 -11.92 -16.88
N ALA A 98 -19.21 -12.43 -17.20
CA ALA A 98 -20.21 -12.83 -16.22
C ALA A 98 -20.55 -14.33 -16.31
N ARG A 99 -21.15 -14.86 -15.25
CA ARG A 99 -21.64 -16.24 -15.20
C ARG A 99 -22.75 -16.45 -16.24
N ALA A 100 -22.68 -17.57 -16.94
CA ALA A 100 -23.76 -17.99 -17.86
C ALA A 100 -25.01 -18.37 -17.05
N ALA A 101 -26.17 -17.91 -17.49
CA ALA A 101 -27.43 -18.23 -16.85
C ALA A 101 -27.71 -19.75 -16.82
N GLY A 102 -28.18 -20.25 -15.69
CA GLY A 102 -28.52 -21.67 -15.50
C GLY A 102 -27.31 -22.61 -15.40
N GLN A 103 -26.09 -22.08 -15.26
CA GLN A 103 -24.89 -22.88 -15.04
C GLN A 103 -24.38 -22.72 -13.59
N ASP A 104 -23.93 -23.85 -13.04
CA ASP A 104 -23.32 -23.87 -11.70
C ASP A 104 -21.85 -23.43 -11.75
N TYR A 105 -21.44 -22.68 -10.74
CA TYR A 105 -20.06 -22.21 -10.52
C TYR A 105 -19.64 -22.41 -9.06
N SER A 106 -18.39 -22.75 -8.85
CA SER A 106 -17.77 -22.77 -7.52
C SER A 106 -17.06 -21.44 -7.26
N ASP A 107 -17.52 -20.69 -6.26
CA ASP A 107 -16.89 -19.41 -5.87
C ASP A 107 -15.43 -19.59 -5.45
N ALA A 108 -15.11 -20.68 -4.75
CA ALA A 108 -13.74 -20.98 -4.34
C ALA A 108 -12.80 -21.21 -5.54
N VAL A 109 -13.25 -22.00 -6.55
CA VAL A 109 -12.48 -22.26 -7.76
C VAL A 109 -12.33 -21.01 -8.62
N LEU A 110 -13.44 -20.29 -8.83
CA LEU A 110 -13.47 -19.07 -9.63
C LEU A 110 -12.54 -18.01 -9.01
N LEU A 111 -12.69 -17.74 -7.71
CA LEU A 111 -11.86 -16.80 -7.01
C LEU A 111 -10.38 -17.22 -7.00
N HIS A 112 -10.10 -18.53 -6.83
CA HIS A 112 -8.72 -19.00 -6.91
C HIS A 112 -8.10 -18.77 -8.30
N ALA A 113 -8.84 -18.96 -9.37
CA ALA A 113 -8.37 -18.67 -10.72
C ALA A 113 -8.11 -17.18 -10.94
N VAL A 114 -9.01 -16.29 -10.46
CA VAL A 114 -8.83 -14.85 -10.48
C VAL A 114 -7.58 -14.44 -9.71
N MET A 115 -7.44 -14.88 -8.46
CA MET A 115 -6.31 -14.51 -7.60
C MET A 115 -4.97 -15.02 -8.15
N THR A 116 -4.95 -16.22 -8.73
CA THR A 116 -3.75 -16.78 -9.37
C THR A 116 -3.30 -15.91 -10.54
N ALA A 117 -4.19 -15.61 -11.48
CA ALA A 117 -3.87 -14.82 -12.65
C ALA A 117 -3.55 -13.37 -12.31
N SER A 118 -4.34 -12.74 -11.42
CA SER A 118 -4.12 -11.36 -11.00
C SER A 118 -2.83 -11.21 -10.21
N THR A 119 -2.49 -12.16 -9.34
CA THR A 119 -1.20 -12.10 -8.61
C THR A 119 -0.02 -12.21 -9.57
N GLN A 120 -0.10 -13.10 -10.57
CA GLN A 120 0.94 -13.20 -11.59
C GLN A 120 1.07 -11.89 -12.40
N ASN A 121 -0.05 -11.26 -12.76
CA ASN A 121 -0.07 -10.03 -13.55
C ASN A 121 0.46 -8.82 -12.78
N PHE A 122 0.10 -8.65 -11.51
CA PHE A 122 0.38 -7.44 -10.73
C PHE A 122 1.54 -7.59 -9.74
N PHE A 123 1.89 -8.81 -9.33
CA PHE A 123 2.96 -9.11 -8.39
C PHE A 123 4.02 -10.08 -8.96
N GLY A 124 3.97 -10.34 -10.26
CA GLY A 124 4.90 -11.23 -10.95
C GLY A 124 6.32 -10.67 -11.07
N ASN A 125 6.52 -9.36 -10.89
CA ASN A 125 7.85 -8.76 -10.88
C ASN A 125 8.56 -8.99 -9.53
N THR A 126 8.78 -10.27 -9.23
CA THR A 126 9.44 -10.75 -8.01
C THR A 126 10.53 -11.76 -8.35
N GLY A 127 11.45 -11.99 -7.42
CA GLY A 127 12.55 -12.93 -7.63
C GLY A 127 12.12 -14.41 -7.66
N PRO A 128 13.06 -15.33 -7.95
CA PRO A 128 12.77 -16.78 -8.09
C PRO A 128 12.04 -17.39 -6.89
N SER A 129 12.32 -16.95 -5.67
CA SER A 129 11.64 -17.41 -4.45
C SER A 129 10.18 -17.02 -4.45
N GLY A 130 9.86 -15.78 -4.83
CA GLY A 130 8.48 -15.30 -4.94
C GLY A 130 7.71 -16.01 -6.05
N GLN A 131 8.33 -16.22 -7.22
CA GLN A 131 7.76 -17.01 -8.32
C GLN A 131 7.47 -18.45 -7.88
N GLY A 132 8.40 -19.09 -7.17
CA GLY A 132 8.20 -20.42 -6.60
C GLY A 132 7.06 -20.48 -5.57
N ALA A 133 6.94 -19.45 -4.72
CA ALA A 133 5.86 -19.35 -3.74
C ALA A 133 4.48 -19.17 -4.40
N MET A 134 4.37 -18.35 -5.44
CA MET A 134 3.16 -18.18 -6.23
C MET A 134 2.74 -19.49 -6.90
N ALA A 135 3.67 -20.20 -7.55
CA ALA A 135 3.41 -21.48 -8.19
C ALA A 135 2.95 -22.55 -7.17
N ALA A 136 3.61 -22.64 -6.02
CA ALA A 136 3.23 -23.56 -4.96
C ALA A 136 1.86 -23.23 -4.35
N MET A 137 1.52 -21.94 -4.19
CA MET A 137 0.19 -21.51 -3.74
C MET A 137 -0.86 -21.86 -4.77
N ALA A 138 -0.64 -21.56 -6.05
CA ALA A 138 -1.56 -21.89 -7.13
C ALA A 138 -1.88 -23.40 -7.16
N GLN A 139 -0.86 -24.26 -7.08
CA GLN A 139 -1.06 -25.70 -7.10
C GLN A 139 -1.79 -26.23 -5.86
N LYS A 140 -1.30 -25.88 -4.65
CA LYS A 140 -1.83 -26.47 -3.40
C LYS A 140 -3.22 -25.95 -3.05
N LEU A 141 -3.43 -24.65 -3.19
CA LEU A 141 -4.72 -24.04 -2.88
C LEU A 141 -5.76 -24.35 -3.96
N GLY A 142 -5.35 -24.43 -5.24
CA GLY A 142 -6.21 -24.83 -6.33
C GLY A 142 -6.74 -26.26 -6.20
N ALA A 143 -5.88 -27.22 -5.79
CA ALA A 143 -6.32 -28.58 -5.49
C ALA A 143 -7.37 -28.61 -4.37
N ARG A 144 -7.20 -27.79 -3.32
CA ARG A 144 -8.15 -27.69 -2.21
C ARG A 144 -9.45 -26.97 -2.60
N ALA A 145 -9.39 -25.97 -3.47
CA ALA A 145 -10.58 -25.26 -3.96
C ALA A 145 -11.43 -26.15 -4.88
N ALA A 146 -10.80 -27.07 -5.61
CA ALA A 146 -11.46 -28.02 -6.50
C ALA A 146 -11.94 -29.31 -5.80
N ASP A 147 -11.55 -29.55 -4.54
CA ASP A 147 -11.88 -30.76 -3.80
C ASP A 147 -13.39 -30.90 -3.59
N GLY A 148 -13.96 -32.00 -4.07
CA GLY A 148 -15.42 -32.27 -4.04
C GLY A 148 -16.25 -31.51 -5.08
N VAL A 149 -15.64 -30.73 -5.97
CA VAL A 149 -16.37 -30.01 -7.04
C VAL A 149 -16.37 -30.82 -8.34
N ALA A 150 -17.50 -30.85 -9.03
CA ALA A 150 -17.63 -31.58 -10.33
C ALA A 150 -16.67 -30.98 -11.37
N ALA A 151 -16.06 -31.84 -12.20
CA ALA A 151 -14.99 -31.46 -13.12
C ALA A 151 -15.40 -30.38 -14.15
N ASP A 152 -16.63 -30.40 -14.62
CA ASP A 152 -17.19 -29.39 -15.54
C ASP A 152 -17.39 -28.03 -14.84
N VAL A 153 -17.80 -28.05 -13.56
CA VAL A 153 -17.91 -26.85 -12.72
C VAL A 153 -16.53 -26.27 -12.46
N VAL A 154 -15.52 -27.10 -12.15
CA VAL A 154 -14.14 -26.67 -12.01
C VAL A 154 -13.61 -25.99 -13.27
N ALA A 155 -13.79 -26.63 -14.44
CA ALA A 155 -13.34 -26.10 -15.71
C ALA A 155 -13.99 -24.73 -16.02
N ARG A 156 -15.31 -24.66 -15.93
CA ARG A 156 -16.11 -23.46 -16.21
C ARG A 156 -15.77 -22.30 -15.23
N SER A 157 -15.62 -22.60 -13.93
CA SER A 157 -15.25 -21.60 -12.93
C SER A 157 -13.83 -21.09 -13.16
N THR A 158 -12.91 -21.95 -13.54
CA THR A 158 -11.53 -21.58 -13.86
C THR A 158 -11.46 -20.68 -15.09
N GLU A 159 -12.17 -21.04 -16.17
CA GLU A 159 -12.23 -20.26 -17.41
C GLU A 159 -12.80 -18.86 -17.16
N LEU A 160 -13.91 -18.76 -16.44
CA LEU A 160 -14.50 -17.47 -16.08
C LEU A 160 -13.55 -16.63 -15.22
N GLY A 161 -12.90 -17.22 -14.21
CA GLY A 161 -11.95 -16.52 -13.35
C GLY A 161 -10.75 -15.98 -14.13
N GLN A 162 -10.21 -16.75 -15.05
CA GLN A 162 -9.15 -16.29 -15.95
C GLN A 162 -9.60 -15.17 -16.87
N ALA A 163 -10.84 -15.24 -17.41
CA ALA A 163 -11.41 -14.20 -18.25
C ALA A 163 -11.61 -12.88 -17.50
N ILE A 164 -12.10 -12.92 -16.24
CA ILE A 164 -12.21 -11.74 -15.37
C ILE A 164 -10.83 -11.12 -15.12
N ALA A 165 -9.86 -11.92 -14.71
CA ALA A 165 -8.49 -11.44 -14.46
C ALA A 165 -7.86 -10.82 -15.72
N ALA A 166 -8.05 -11.43 -16.89
CA ALA A 166 -7.56 -10.91 -18.16
C ALA A 166 -8.22 -9.59 -18.53
N HIS A 167 -9.53 -9.43 -18.30
CA HIS A 167 -10.26 -8.18 -18.54
C HIS A 167 -9.73 -7.04 -17.65
N ILE A 168 -9.57 -7.29 -16.36
CA ILE A 168 -9.01 -6.31 -15.39
C ILE A 168 -7.56 -5.96 -15.76
N PHE A 169 -6.76 -6.95 -16.14
CA PHE A 169 -5.39 -6.73 -16.58
C PHE A 169 -5.33 -5.86 -17.85
N ALA A 170 -6.15 -6.16 -18.86
CA ALA A 170 -6.22 -5.36 -20.08
C ALA A 170 -6.62 -3.90 -19.79
N TRP A 171 -7.61 -3.67 -18.91
CA TRP A 171 -7.99 -2.34 -18.46
C TRP A 171 -6.85 -1.59 -17.74
N SER A 172 -6.03 -2.30 -16.99
CA SER A 172 -4.90 -1.72 -16.26
C SER A 172 -3.78 -1.20 -17.17
N GLN A 173 -3.67 -1.71 -18.40
CA GLN A 173 -2.55 -1.38 -19.28
C GLN A 173 -2.58 0.06 -19.81
N GLY A 174 -3.74 0.69 -19.79
CA GLY A 174 -3.95 2.08 -20.24
C GLY A 174 -4.01 3.11 -19.11
N ASP A 175 -3.58 2.80 -17.88
CA ASP A 175 -3.72 3.71 -16.75
C ASP A 175 -2.52 4.66 -16.52
N GLY A 176 -1.41 4.47 -17.26
CA GLY A 176 -0.18 5.26 -17.11
C GLY A 176 0.83 4.65 -16.11
N GLY A 177 0.38 3.75 -15.22
CA GLY A 177 1.23 3.10 -14.22
C GLY A 177 1.55 1.62 -14.51
N ALA A 178 1.17 1.12 -15.71
CA ALA A 178 1.32 -0.29 -16.07
C ALA A 178 2.79 -0.74 -16.19
N VAL A 179 3.68 0.16 -16.63
CA VAL A 179 5.11 -0.12 -16.78
C VAL A 179 5.90 0.77 -15.84
N VAL A 180 6.71 0.17 -14.99
CA VAL A 180 7.63 0.87 -14.09
C VAL A 180 9.06 0.46 -14.46
N GLU A 181 9.77 1.35 -15.13
CA GLU A 181 11.16 1.16 -15.51
C GLU A 181 12.10 1.64 -14.42
N ASN A 182 13.31 1.06 -14.36
CA ASN A 182 14.37 1.47 -13.43
C ASN A 182 13.88 1.67 -11.98
N MET A 183 13.05 0.77 -11.47
CA MET A 183 12.45 0.84 -10.12
C MET A 183 11.64 2.13 -9.86
N GLY A 184 11.21 2.82 -10.90
CA GLY A 184 10.44 4.06 -10.80
C GLY A 184 11.27 5.35 -10.81
N PHE A 185 12.58 5.27 -11.04
CA PHE A 185 13.44 6.45 -11.19
C PHE A 185 13.61 6.79 -12.68
N PRO A 186 13.32 8.03 -13.10
CA PRO A 186 13.56 8.43 -14.47
C PRO A 186 15.07 8.45 -14.77
N LEU A 187 15.46 8.20 -16.03
CA LEU A 187 16.85 8.30 -16.45
C LEU A 187 17.35 9.74 -16.45
N GLU A 188 16.46 10.70 -16.74
CA GLU A 188 16.74 12.12 -16.76
C GLU A 188 15.62 12.88 -16.01
N TYR A 189 15.99 13.85 -15.23
CA TYR A 189 15.06 14.75 -14.53
C TYR A 189 15.73 16.10 -14.31
N THR A 190 15.09 17.16 -14.72
CA THR A 190 15.56 18.54 -14.52
C THR A 190 15.01 19.06 -13.21
N LEU A 191 15.89 19.33 -12.24
CA LEU A 191 15.51 19.99 -10.99
C LEU A 191 15.05 21.42 -11.25
N THR A 192 14.05 21.87 -10.50
CA THR A 192 13.64 23.27 -10.48
C THR A 192 14.67 24.10 -9.72
N ASP A 193 15.07 25.23 -10.29
CA ASP A 193 15.99 26.15 -9.62
C ASP A 193 15.30 26.90 -8.49
N GLY A 194 16.03 27.09 -7.40
CA GLY A 194 15.57 27.91 -6.28
C GLY A 194 15.62 27.19 -4.93
N PRO A 195 15.68 27.96 -3.82
CA PRO A 195 15.87 27.39 -2.49
C PRO A 195 14.65 26.67 -1.94
N ALA A 196 13.45 26.92 -2.46
CA ALA A 196 12.18 26.31 -2.03
C ALA A 196 11.95 24.92 -2.61
N HIS A 197 12.67 24.58 -3.68
CA HIS A 197 12.41 23.39 -4.47
C HIS A 197 13.15 22.16 -3.95
N TRP A 198 12.56 20.99 -4.25
CA TRP A 198 13.13 19.70 -3.86
C TRP A 198 14.49 19.45 -4.53
N VAL A 199 15.40 18.93 -3.76
CA VAL A 199 16.69 18.42 -4.21
C VAL A 199 16.95 17.04 -3.62
N PRO A 200 17.76 16.17 -4.29
CA PRO A 200 18.14 14.88 -3.74
C PRO A 200 18.76 15.00 -2.34
N THR A 201 18.29 14.17 -1.41
CA THR A 201 18.69 14.22 0.00
C THR A 201 19.65 13.10 0.41
N SER A 202 19.93 12.14 -0.49
CA SER A 202 20.81 11.01 -0.23
C SER A 202 22.26 11.47 0.00
N LEU A 203 22.79 11.21 1.19
CA LEU A 203 24.18 11.55 1.56
C LEU A 203 25.23 10.78 0.77
N VAL A 204 24.90 9.57 0.37
CA VAL A 204 25.79 8.69 -0.40
C VAL A 204 25.60 8.82 -1.91
N ARG A 205 24.80 9.78 -2.33
CA ARG A 205 24.49 10.07 -3.74
C ARG A 205 23.99 8.86 -4.56
N GLN A 206 23.39 7.88 -3.90
CA GLN A 206 22.83 6.70 -4.58
C GLN A 206 21.54 7.01 -5.33
N GLN A 207 20.77 7.98 -4.84
CA GLN A 207 19.50 8.37 -5.41
C GLN A 207 19.52 9.86 -5.72
N GLN A 208 19.61 10.19 -7.00
CA GLN A 208 19.67 11.57 -7.49
C GLN A 208 18.42 11.98 -8.25
N MET A 209 17.57 11.02 -8.60
CA MET A 209 16.33 11.26 -9.33
C MET A 209 15.12 11.09 -8.40
N PRO A 210 14.01 11.80 -8.62
CA PRO A 210 12.80 11.59 -7.86
C PRO A 210 12.09 10.30 -8.25
N LEU A 211 11.43 9.68 -7.29
CA LEU A 211 10.64 8.47 -7.52
C LEU A 211 9.32 8.83 -8.24
N LEU A 212 9.07 8.22 -9.40
CA LEU A 212 7.80 8.24 -10.14
C LEU A 212 7.21 9.66 -10.35
N PRO A 213 7.96 10.63 -10.91
CA PRO A 213 7.51 12.03 -10.96
C PRO A 213 6.20 12.24 -11.73
N ASN A 214 5.83 11.32 -12.62
CA ASN A 214 4.60 11.39 -13.43
C ASN A 214 3.43 10.58 -12.85
N TRP A 215 3.56 9.99 -11.65
CA TRP A 215 2.53 9.12 -11.08
C TRP A 215 1.19 9.82 -10.86
N GLY A 216 1.20 11.11 -10.56
CA GLY A 216 0.00 11.94 -10.43
C GLY A 216 -0.81 12.13 -11.71
N ASN A 217 -0.27 11.75 -12.87
CA ASN A 217 -0.94 11.79 -14.16
C ASN A 217 -1.63 10.47 -14.54
N ASN A 218 -1.49 9.43 -13.70
CA ASN A 218 -2.15 8.16 -13.94
C ASN A 218 -3.67 8.32 -13.88
N ARG A 219 -4.38 7.49 -14.63
CA ARG A 219 -5.84 7.39 -14.54
C ARG A 219 -6.25 6.90 -13.15
N PRO A 220 -6.99 7.70 -12.35
CA PRO A 220 -7.52 7.23 -11.07
C PRO A 220 -8.62 6.18 -11.27
N PHE A 221 -8.98 5.51 -10.21
CA PHE A 221 -10.06 4.53 -10.17
C PHE A 221 -11.42 5.18 -9.97
N ALA A 222 -11.59 5.98 -8.92
CA ALA A 222 -12.84 6.62 -8.51
C ALA A 222 -12.83 8.14 -8.70
N MET A 223 -11.68 8.82 -8.54
CA MET A 223 -11.55 10.25 -8.80
C MET A 223 -11.63 10.54 -10.30
N ALA A 224 -12.06 11.74 -10.69
CA ALA A 224 -12.05 12.15 -12.11
C ALA A 224 -10.61 12.31 -12.64
N ASP A 225 -9.74 12.91 -11.85
CA ASP A 225 -8.31 13.08 -12.13
C ASP A 225 -7.53 13.27 -10.81
N GLY A 226 -6.21 13.36 -10.88
CA GLY A 226 -5.34 13.51 -9.70
C GLY A 226 -5.50 14.83 -8.94
N GLY A 227 -6.14 15.84 -9.52
CA GLY A 227 -6.33 17.16 -8.93
C GLY A 227 -7.68 17.36 -8.22
N VAL A 228 -8.60 16.38 -8.27
CA VAL A 228 -9.96 16.50 -7.69
C VAL A 228 -9.95 16.89 -6.21
N CYS A 229 -9.04 16.33 -5.43
CA CYS A 229 -8.83 16.65 -4.02
C CYS A 229 -7.58 17.52 -3.84
N GLY A 230 -7.45 18.57 -4.66
CA GLY A 230 -6.34 19.51 -4.63
C GLY A 230 -6.21 20.21 -3.28
N LEU A 231 -5.00 20.66 -2.99
CA LEU A 231 -4.65 21.31 -1.73
C LEU A 231 -4.29 22.78 -1.92
N GLU A 232 -4.52 23.58 -0.88
CA GLU A 232 -3.94 24.90 -0.77
C GLU A 232 -2.40 24.79 -0.85
N PRO A 233 -1.71 25.79 -1.43
CA PRO A 233 -0.25 25.81 -1.47
C PRO A 233 0.36 25.63 -0.08
N PRO A 234 1.58 25.05 0.02
CA PRO A 234 2.34 25.04 1.25
C PRO A 234 2.67 26.49 1.68
N LEU A 235 3.14 26.65 2.93
CA LEU A 235 3.64 27.94 3.40
C LEU A 235 4.71 28.49 2.46
N GLU A 236 4.69 29.80 2.23
CA GLU A 236 5.69 30.48 1.41
C GLU A 236 7.09 30.31 2.03
N TYR A 237 8.04 29.86 1.20
CA TYR A 237 9.42 29.67 1.65
C TYR A 237 10.03 30.96 2.18
N SER A 238 10.65 30.86 3.34
CA SER A 238 11.39 31.98 3.95
C SER A 238 12.49 31.45 4.85
N GLU A 239 13.63 32.15 4.89
CA GLU A 239 14.74 31.91 5.83
C GLU A 239 14.70 32.88 7.02
N ASP A 240 13.75 33.84 7.05
CA ASP A 240 13.55 34.76 8.16
C ASP A 240 13.11 33.99 9.41
N PRO A 241 13.85 34.12 10.54
CA PRO A 241 13.48 33.50 11.81
C PRO A 241 12.09 33.88 12.35
N ALA A 242 11.50 34.98 11.88
CA ALA A 242 10.16 35.43 12.26
C ALA A 242 9.05 34.81 11.37
N SER A 243 9.41 34.10 10.31
CA SER A 243 8.43 33.52 9.39
C SER A 243 7.79 32.24 9.91
N GLU A 244 6.56 31.96 9.44
CA GLU A 244 5.86 30.70 9.73
C GLU A 244 6.61 29.50 9.14
N PHE A 245 7.28 29.67 7.99
CA PHE A 245 8.08 28.59 7.38
C PHE A 245 9.27 28.21 8.27
N TYR A 246 9.98 29.19 8.83
CA TYR A 246 11.05 28.94 9.78
C TYR A 246 10.51 28.27 11.05
N ALA A 247 9.37 28.72 11.57
CA ALA A 247 8.74 28.16 12.77
C ALA A 247 8.41 26.66 12.61
N GLN A 248 7.82 26.25 11.47
CA GLN A 248 7.55 24.82 11.21
C GLN A 248 8.84 24.00 11.05
N ALA A 249 9.90 24.55 10.49
CA ALA A 249 11.19 23.87 10.40
C ALA A 249 11.86 23.71 11.78
N MET A 250 11.73 24.73 12.63
CA MET A 250 12.17 24.67 14.02
C MET A 250 11.39 23.63 14.84
N GLU A 251 10.10 23.43 14.55
CA GLU A 251 9.32 22.36 15.18
C GLU A 251 9.93 20.99 14.85
N VAL A 252 10.21 20.69 13.58
CA VAL A 252 10.87 19.43 13.17
C VAL A 252 12.23 19.26 13.85
N TYR A 253 13.04 20.33 13.85
CA TYR A 253 14.37 20.32 14.44
C TYR A 253 14.34 20.05 15.95
N THR A 254 13.49 20.77 16.69
CA THR A 254 13.41 20.64 18.16
C THR A 254 12.79 19.32 18.57
N THR A 255 11.73 18.86 17.86
CA THR A 255 11.14 17.55 18.07
C THR A 255 12.18 16.45 17.87
N GLY A 256 12.95 16.50 16.79
CA GLY A 256 14.00 15.51 16.51
C GLY A 256 15.09 15.42 17.61
N LYS A 257 15.32 16.52 18.33
CA LYS A 257 16.30 16.57 19.45
C LYS A 257 15.76 16.06 20.79
N THR A 258 14.42 15.99 20.94
CA THR A 258 13.76 15.70 22.22
C THR A 258 12.82 14.49 22.19
N LEU A 259 12.92 13.66 21.13
CA LEU A 259 12.05 12.49 20.96
C LEU A 259 12.09 11.55 22.17
N THR A 260 10.92 11.26 22.71
CA THR A 260 10.75 10.18 23.69
C THR A 260 10.91 8.81 23.01
N ASP A 261 11.06 7.76 23.79
CA ASP A 261 11.17 6.40 23.24
C ASP A 261 9.86 5.97 22.55
N GLU A 262 8.70 6.39 23.08
CA GLU A 262 7.40 6.16 22.42
C GLU A 262 7.31 6.87 21.05
N GLN A 263 7.72 8.12 20.95
CA GLN A 263 7.75 8.85 19.67
C GLN A 263 8.69 8.21 18.64
N LYS A 264 9.84 7.69 19.10
CA LYS A 264 10.76 6.90 18.25
C LYS A 264 10.13 5.59 17.81
N LEU A 265 9.39 4.91 18.72
CA LEU A 265 8.65 3.70 18.40
C LEU A 265 7.57 3.97 17.35
N ILE A 266 6.75 5.01 17.54
CA ILE A 266 5.73 5.45 16.58
C ILE A 266 6.36 5.73 15.21
N ALA A 267 7.47 6.48 15.15
CA ALA A 267 8.16 6.77 13.90
C ALA A 267 8.63 5.50 13.17
N ARG A 268 9.13 4.51 13.92
CA ARG A 268 9.58 3.22 13.36
C ARG A 268 8.43 2.32 12.97
N PHE A 269 7.36 2.28 13.75
CA PHE A 269 6.18 1.48 13.50
C PHE A 269 5.53 1.85 12.15
N TRP A 270 5.43 3.13 11.87
CA TRP A 270 4.88 3.66 10.62
C TRP A 270 5.97 4.00 9.57
N SER A 271 7.22 3.54 9.74
CA SER A 271 8.24 3.81 8.71
C SER A 271 7.93 3.09 7.41
N ASP A 272 7.47 1.87 7.51
CA ASP A 272 7.07 1.01 6.39
C ASP A 272 8.11 0.97 5.27
N ASP A 273 9.37 0.90 5.68
CA ASP A 273 10.49 0.92 4.75
C ASP A 273 10.45 -0.28 3.78
N PRO A 274 10.75 -0.08 2.50
CA PRO A 274 10.85 -1.17 1.53
C PRO A 274 11.82 -2.26 2.00
N MET A 275 11.52 -3.52 1.70
CA MET A 275 12.25 -4.73 2.12
C MET A 275 12.14 -5.07 3.61
N LEU A 276 11.59 -4.21 4.44
CA LEU A 276 11.34 -4.44 5.87
C LEU A 276 9.86 -4.60 6.19
N SER A 277 8.98 -4.03 5.39
CA SER A 277 7.53 -4.09 5.52
C SER A 277 6.84 -4.33 4.18
N PRO A 278 5.53 -4.62 4.16
CA PRO A 278 4.75 -4.66 2.93
C PRO A 278 4.46 -3.27 2.34
N THR A 279 5.24 -2.25 2.68
CA THR A 279 5.08 -0.82 2.34
C THR A 279 3.82 -0.17 2.96
N PRO A 280 3.70 1.15 3.00
CA PRO A 280 2.55 1.82 3.62
C PRO A 280 1.17 1.34 3.13
N PRO A 281 0.92 1.13 1.82
CA PRO A 281 -0.35 0.56 1.38
C PRO A 281 -0.59 -0.86 1.89
N GLY A 282 0.45 -1.70 1.91
CA GLY A 282 0.34 -3.06 2.46
C GLY A 282 0.08 -3.10 3.96
N HIS A 283 0.51 -2.09 4.71
CA HIS A 283 0.20 -1.94 6.13
C HIS A 283 -1.32 -1.82 6.35
N TRP A 284 -2.00 -0.93 5.63
CA TRP A 284 -3.47 -0.79 5.72
C TRP A 284 -4.22 -2.03 5.21
N ILE A 285 -3.72 -2.69 4.17
CA ILE A 285 -4.24 -4.00 3.74
C ILE A 285 -4.06 -5.04 4.85
N SER A 286 -2.93 -5.05 5.55
CA SER A 286 -2.68 -5.95 6.68
C SER A 286 -3.67 -5.72 7.83
N ILE A 287 -3.91 -4.45 8.22
CA ILE A 287 -4.93 -4.08 9.21
C ILE A 287 -6.31 -4.63 8.80
N ALA A 288 -6.75 -4.35 7.57
CA ALA A 288 -8.02 -4.84 7.08
C ALA A 288 -8.11 -6.38 7.12
N MET A 289 -7.05 -7.08 6.71
CA MET A 289 -6.99 -8.54 6.76
C MET A 289 -7.06 -9.10 8.18
N GLN A 290 -6.46 -8.44 9.17
CA GLN A 290 -6.53 -8.82 10.58
C GLN A 290 -7.96 -8.68 11.11
N ILE A 291 -8.63 -7.57 10.81
CA ILE A 291 -10.02 -7.30 11.21
C ILE A 291 -10.97 -8.32 10.56
N LEU A 292 -10.87 -8.53 9.24
CA LEU A 292 -11.70 -9.48 8.51
C LEU A 292 -11.56 -10.92 9.03
N ALA A 293 -10.33 -11.32 9.40
CA ALA A 293 -10.07 -12.63 9.98
C ALA A 293 -10.60 -12.74 11.42
N ARG A 294 -10.46 -11.70 12.25
CA ARG A 294 -11.00 -11.64 13.61
C ARG A 294 -12.52 -11.78 13.63
N ASP A 295 -13.17 -11.08 12.70
CA ASP A 295 -14.63 -10.98 12.64
C ASP A 295 -15.27 -12.09 11.80
N HIS A 296 -14.48 -13.07 11.32
CA HIS A 296 -14.93 -14.18 10.47
C HIS A 296 -15.76 -13.71 9.27
N ALA A 297 -15.32 -12.64 8.61
CA ALA A 297 -16.02 -12.05 7.48
C ALA A 297 -16.15 -13.04 6.31
N ASP A 298 -17.31 -13.07 5.66
CA ASP A 298 -17.52 -13.86 4.47
C ASP A 298 -16.72 -13.33 3.26
N ALA A 299 -16.59 -14.13 2.22
CA ALA A 299 -15.78 -13.77 1.06
C ALA A 299 -16.31 -12.52 0.31
N PRO A 300 -17.62 -12.30 0.12
CA PRO A 300 -18.14 -11.07 -0.44
C PRO A 300 -17.74 -9.83 0.38
N ARG A 301 -17.81 -9.91 1.71
CA ARG A 301 -17.38 -8.81 2.60
C ARG A 301 -15.88 -8.58 2.51
N CYS A 302 -15.07 -9.63 2.50
CA CYS A 302 -13.63 -9.52 2.30
C CYS A 302 -13.30 -8.82 0.98
N ALA A 303 -13.94 -9.23 -0.11
CA ALA A 303 -13.72 -8.64 -1.43
C ALA A 303 -14.14 -7.16 -1.49
N GLU A 304 -15.30 -6.81 -0.88
CA GLU A 304 -15.79 -5.42 -0.78
C GLU A 304 -14.79 -4.52 -0.06
N VAL A 305 -14.36 -4.92 1.13
CA VAL A 305 -13.40 -4.14 1.94
C VAL A 305 -12.08 -3.95 1.22
N LEU A 306 -11.51 -5.04 0.68
CA LEU A 306 -10.20 -5.01 0.04
C LEU A 306 -10.22 -4.24 -1.29
N ALA A 307 -11.34 -4.27 -2.03
CA ALA A 307 -11.49 -3.50 -3.26
C ALA A 307 -11.58 -1.99 -2.95
N LEU A 308 -12.51 -1.58 -2.08
CA LEU A 308 -12.69 -0.17 -1.75
C LEU A 308 -11.45 0.44 -1.08
N LEU A 309 -10.82 -0.29 -0.16
CA LEU A 309 -9.58 0.14 0.48
C LEU A 309 -8.44 0.26 -0.56
N GLY A 310 -8.28 -0.73 -1.43
CA GLY A 310 -7.28 -0.70 -2.49
C GLY A 310 -7.47 0.48 -3.44
N ILE A 311 -8.71 0.74 -3.87
CA ILE A 311 -9.08 1.89 -4.72
C ILE A 311 -8.71 3.20 -4.02
N ALA A 312 -9.15 3.41 -2.78
CA ALA A 312 -8.92 4.66 -2.06
C ALA A 312 -7.42 4.93 -1.84
N VAL A 313 -6.65 3.91 -1.49
CA VAL A 313 -5.20 4.04 -1.26
C VAL A 313 -4.45 4.30 -2.57
N ALA A 314 -4.85 3.66 -3.67
CA ALA A 314 -4.24 3.89 -4.99
C ALA A 314 -4.53 5.30 -5.51
N ASP A 315 -5.79 5.75 -5.44
CA ASP A 315 -6.17 7.12 -5.77
C ASP A 315 -5.48 8.12 -4.83
N GLY A 316 -5.28 7.75 -3.56
CA GLY A 316 -4.50 8.51 -2.59
C GLY A 316 -3.08 8.78 -3.06
N PHE A 317 -2.39 7.80 -3.63
CA PHE A 317 -1.06 8.01 -4.20
C PHE A 317 -1.09 8.83 -5.49
N ILE A 318 -2.11 8.70 -6.32
CA ILE A 318 -2.25 9.53 -7.54
C ILE A 318 -2.45 10.99 -7.13
N GLY A 319 -3.41 11.29 -6.25
CA GLY A 319 -3.68 12.66 -5.78
C GLY A 319 -2.49 13.26 -5.01
N CYS A 320 -1.84 12.47 -4.15
CA CYS A 320 -0.65 12.90 -3.43
C CYS A 320 0.52 13.25 -4.37
N TRP A 321 0.81 12.40 -5.37
CA TRP A 321 1.88 12.64 -6.34
C TRP A 321 1.59 13.81 -7.27
N HIS A 322 0.30 14.02 -7.63
CA HIS A 322 -0.13 15.21 -8.36
C HIS A 322 0.31 16.50 -7.62
N GLU A 323 -0.02 16.61 -6.35
CA GLU A 323 0.34 17.77 -5.54
C GLU A 323 1.84 17.86 -5.23
N LYS A 324 2.52 16.73 -4.99
CA LYS A 324 3.96 16.70 -4.72
C LYS A 324 4.79 17.34 -5.82
N PHE A 325 4.53 16.98 -7.05
CA PHE A 325 5.29 17.48 -8.20
C PHE A 325 4.78 18.83 -8.73
N ARG A 326 3.54 19.20 -8.38
CA ARG A 326 3.01 20.54 -8.61
C ARG A 326 3.67 21.58 -7.71
N HIS A 327 3.86 21.25 -6.44
CA HIS A 327 4.43 22.18 -5.45
C HIS A 327 5.95 22.05 -5.30
N ASP A 328 6.51 20.92 -5.57
CA ASP A 328 7.94 20.61 -5.59
C ASP A 328 8.70 21.11 -4.33
N LEU A 329 8.08 21.00 -3.15
CA LEU A 329 8.61 21.57 -1.93
C LEU A 329 9.83 20.79 -1.41
N LEU A 330 10.87 21.52 -0.97
CA LEU A 330 12.05 20.95 -0.34
C LEU A 330 11.72 20.21 0.96
N ARG A 331 12.56 19.22 1.31
CA ARG A 331 12.44 18.42 2.55
C ARG A 331 12.99 19.14 3.78
N PRO A 332 12.49 18.83 5.01
CA PRO A 332 13.01 19.40 6.26
C PRO A 332 14.53 19.31 6.39
N VAL A 333 15.13 18.17 6.01
CA VAL A 333 16.58 17.98 6.09
C VAL A 333 17.36 18.98 5.23
N THR A 334 16.84 19.35 4.06
CA THR A 334 17.46 20.32 3.17
C THR A 334 17.42 21.72 3.80
N TYR A 335 16.24 22.12 4.31
CA TYR A 335 16.06 23.42 4.96
C TYR A 335 16.88 23.53 6.24
N ILE A 336 16.74 22.57 7.17
CA ILE A 336 17.37 22.60 8.48
C ILE A 336 18.90 22.66 8.34
N ARG A 337 19.49 21.87 7.43
CA ARG A 337 20.93 21.91 7.19
C ARG A 337 21.42 23.22 6.59
N ARG A 338 20.60 23.88 5.79
CA ARG A 338 20.93 25.15 5.17
C ARG A 338 20.85 26.31 6.16
N VAL A 339 19.80 26.35 6.98
CA VAL A 339 19.39 27.56 7.72
C VAL A 339 19.62 27.44 9.24
N ILE A 340 19.50 26.24 9.82
CA ILE A 340 19.46 26.05 11.27
C ILE A 340 20.71 25.32 11.81
N ASP A 341 20.96 24.09 11.35
CA ASP A 341 22.04 23.23 11.84
C ASP A 341 22.55 22.32 10.70
N LYS A 342 23.70 22.67 10.14
CA LYS A 342 24.31 21.95 9.01
C LYS A 342 24.65 20.47 9.29
N THR A 343 24.66 20.06 10.55
CA THR A 343 24.99 18.70 10.98
C THR A 343 23.75 17.85 11.29
N TRP A 344 22.56 18.45 11.25
CA TRP A 344 21.33 17.76 11.63
C TRP A 344 21.00 16.61 10.68
N ASN A 345 20.46 15.52 11.26
CA ASN A 345 19.97 14.36 10.54
C ASN A 345 18.59 13.98 11.08
N PRO A 346 17.65 13.62 10.21
CA PRO A 346 16.36 13.06 10.61
C PRO A 346 16.54 11.65 11.21
N LEU A 347 15.57 11.22 12.02
CA LEU A 347 15.51 9.86 12.57
C LEU A 347 15.30 8.81 11.45
N LEU A 348 14.44 9.12 10.48
CA LEU A 348 14.15 8.25 9.35
C LEU A 348 14.88 8.72 8.08
N ILE A 349 15.14 7.78 7.18
CA ILE A 349 15.67 8.10 5.85
C ILE A 349 14.64 8.93 5.09
N THR A 350 15.08 10.09 4.56
CA THR A 350 14.21 10.94 3.75
C THR A 350 13.96 10.31 2.39
N PRO A 351 12.70 10.07 2.02
CA PRO A 351 12.37 9.48 0.73
C PRO A 351 12.70 10.40 -0.46
N PRO A 352 12.98 9.82 -1.65
CA PRO A 352 13.45 10.56 -2.82
C PRO A 352 12.31 11.19 -3.64
N PHE A 353 11.54 12.09 -3.05
CA PHE A 353 10.48 12.85 -3.72
C PHE A 353 10.10 14.09 -2.90
N PRO A 354 9.41 15.09 -3.51
CA PRO A 354 9.02 16.33 -2.85
C PRO A 354 8.25 16.14 -1.54
N GLU A 355 8.32 17.14 -0.68
CA GLU A 355 7.84 17.05 0.69
C GLU A 355 6.31 17.02 0.75
N TYR A 356 5.61 17.95 0.10
CA TYR A 356 4.20 18.31 0.31
C TYR A 356 3.27 17.74 -0.75
N PRO A 357 2.12 17.11 -0.34
CA PRO A 357 1.74 16.68 1.00
C PRO A 357 2.44 15.39 1.44
N SER A 358 2.24 14.95 2.69
CA SER A 358 2.75 13.67 3.20
C SER A 358 2.03 12.48 2.59
N GLY A 359 2.78 11.57 1.91
CA GLY A 359 2.19 10.37 1.30
C GLY A 359 1.56 9.41 2.32
N HIS A 360 2.21 9.21 3.48
CA HIS A 360 1.63 8.42 4.58
C HIS A 360 0.31 9.01 5.06
N SER A 361 0.24 10.34 5.22
CA SER A 361 -0.99 11.01 5.69
C SER A 361 -2.12 10.90 4.67
N THR A 362 -1.84 11.14 3.37
CA THR A 362 -2.86 11.07 2.33
C THR A 362 -3.45 9.66 2.21
N GLN A 363 -2.59 8.64 2.11
CA GLN A 363 -3.09 7.26 2.02
C GLN A 363 -3.80 6.80 3.30
N SER A 364 -3.29 7.19 4.48
CA SER A 364 -3.90 6.81 5.75
C SER A 364 -5.26 7.49 5.97
N GLY A 365 -5.38 8.76 5.57
CA GLY A 365 -6.67 9.46 5.56
C GLY A 365 -7.70 8.81 4.63
N ALA A 366 -7.26 8.36 3.43
CA ALA A 366 -8.12 7.64 2.49
C ALA A 366 -8.54 6.27 3.03
N ALA A 367 -7.61 5.53 3.64
CA ALA A 367 -7.88 4.24 4.27
C ALA A 367 -8.84 4.39 5.46
N ALA A 368 -8.59 5.36 6.35
CA ALA A 368 -9.45 5.62 7.51
C ALA A 368 -10.87 5.98 7.09
N ALA A 369 -11.05 6.84 6.08
CA ALA A 369 -12.37 7.20 5.57
C ALA A 369 -13.16 5.97 5.10
N VAL A 370 -12.54 5.11 4.26
CA VAL A 370 -13.19 3.90 3.73
C VAL A 370 -13.46 2.89 4.84
N LEU A 371 -12.50 2.62 5.73
CA LEU A 371 -12.69 1.64 6.81
C LEU A 371 -13.71 2.12 7.83
N THR A 372 -13.75 3.42 8.17
CA THR A 372 -14.80 4.00 9.03
C THR A 372 -16.17 3.87 8.38
N HIS A 373 -16.29 4.12 7.07
CA HIS A 373 -17.56 3.91 6.35
C HIS A 373 -18.03 2.44 6.43
N LEU A 374 -17.10 1.49 6.29
CA LEU A 374 -17.41 0.07 6.21
C LEU A 374 -17.64 -0.59 7.57
N PHE A 375 -16.99 -0.14 8.63
CA PHE A 375 -17.04 -0.75 9.97
C PHE A 375 -17.71 0.11 11.03
N GLY A 376 -17.92 1.38 10.76
CA GLY A 376 -18.53 2.33 11.67
C GLY A 376 -17.52 3.20 12.42
N GLU A 377 -18.03 4.29 12.99
CA GLU A 377 -17.29 5.19 13.89
C GLU A 377 -16.89 4.46 15.18
N GLY A 378 -15.73 4.81 15.76
CA GLY A 378 -15.28 4.25 17.03
C GLY A 378 -14.97 2.74 16.99
N PHE A 379 -14.65 2.20 15.81
CA PHE A 379 -14.30 0.78 15.66
C PHE A 379 -12.89 0.51 16.15
N ALA A 380 -12.78 -0.06 17.34
CA ALA A 380 -11.51 -0.39 17.96
C ALA A 380 -10.87 -1.65 17.37
N PHE A 381 -9.55 -1.61 17.20
CA PHE A 381 -8.76 -2.74 16.69
C PHE A 381 -7.34 -2.72 17.22
N ASP A 382 -6.69 -3.88 17.13
CA ASP A 382 -5.27 -4.04 17.38
C ASP A 382 -4.53 -4.19 16.05
N ASP A 383 -3.43 -3.49 15.89
CA ASP A 383 -2.55 -3.61 14.74
C ASP A 383 -1.30 -4.42 15.10
N ALA A 384 -1.24 -5.64 14.59
CA ALA A 384 -0.15 -6.58 14.76
C ALA A 384 0.72 -6.71 13.49
N THR A 385 0.67 -5.73 12.57
CA THR A 385 1.36 -5.81 11.29
C THR A 385 2.84 -6.08 11.43
N HIS A 386 3.49 -5.49 12.42
CA HIS A 386 4.93 -5.58 12.66
C HIS A 386 5.34 -6.49 13.84
N GLU A 387 4.42 -7.32 14.36
CA GLU A 387 4.74 -8.22 15.47
C GLU A 387 5.89 -9.19 15.12
N ASN A 388 5.89 -9.69 13.88
CA ASN A 388 6.95 -10.59 13.40
C ASN A 388 8.30 -9.89 13.20
N GLU A 389 8.33 -8.56 13.13
CA GLU A 389 9.53 -7.72 13.09
C GLU A 389 10.02 -7.31 14.49
N GLY A 390 9.32 -7.77 15.52
CA GLY A 390 9.66 -7.48 16.91
C GLY A 390 9.16 -6.13 17.43
N LEU A 391 8.24 -5.47 16.73
CA LEU A 391 7.54 -4.30 17.22
C LEU A 391 6.27 -4.72 17.99
N PRO A 392 5.87 -4.00 19.04
CA PRO A 392 4.68 -4.34 19.80
C PRO A 392 3.41 -4.16 18.97
N VAL A 393 2.40 -4.98 19.27
CA VAL A 393 1.03 -4.74 18.80
C VAL A 393 0.53 -3.40 19.32
N ARG A 394 -0.12 -2.60 18.47
CA ARG A 394 -0.62 -1.28 18.82
C ARG A 394 -2.15 -1.24 18.80
N PRO A 395 -2.82 -0.94 19.92
CA PRO A 395 -4.26 -0.77 19.98
C PRO A 395 -4.65 0.62 19.50
N PHE A 396 -5.72 0.71 18.69
CA PHE A 396 -6.33 1.94 18.24
C PHE A 396 -7.82 1.98 18.56
N PRO A 397 -8.35 3.11 19.05
CA PRO A 397 -9.78 3.24 19.34
C PRO A 397 -10.65 3.34 18.08
N ASP A 398 -10.06 3.79 16.97
CA ASP A 398 -10.69 3.89 15.67
C ASP A 398 -9.64 4.06 14.54
N PHE A 399 -10.09 4.07 13.28
CA PHE A 399 -9.21 4.19 12.13
C PHE A 399 -8.60 5.59 11.97
N TRP A 400 -9.28 6.63 12.47
CA TRP A 400 -8.73 7.99 12.40
C TRP A 400 -7.58 8.19 13.39
N ALA A 401 -7.67 7.61 14.58
CA ALA A 401 -6.56 7.63 15.54
C ALA A 401 -5.30 6.95 14.96
N ALA A 402 -5.46 5.85 14.24
CA ALA A 402 -4.34 5.20 13.53
C ALA A 402 -3.79 6.07 12.40
N ALA A 403 -4.65 6.71 11.61
CA ALA A 403 -4.23 7.60 10.54
C ALA A 403 -3.52 8.86 11.05
N GLU A 404 -3.97 9.44 12.17
CA GLU A 404 -3.33 10.57 12.84
C GLU A 404 -1.96 10.18 13.41
N GLU A 405 -1.84 8.98 13.99
CA GLU A 405 -0.54 8.47 14.45
C GLU A 405 0.41 8.22 13.27
N ALA A 406 -0.07 7.64 12.16
CA ALA A 406 0.70 7.49 10.94
C ALA A 406 1.18 8.85 10.38
N ALA A 407 0.34 9.87 10.46
CA ALA A 407 0.68 11.23 10.01
C ALA A 407 1.74 11.87 10.91
N VAL A 408 1.54 11.89 12.24
CA VAL A 408 2.50 12.51 13.16
C VAL A 408 3.82 11.75 13.22
N SER A 409 3.83 10.45 12.92
CA SER A 409 5.04 9.64 12.84
C SER A 409 6.09 10.23 11.89
N ARG A 410 5.64 10.94 10.86
CA ARG A 410 6.53 11.56 9.86
C ARG A 410 7.21 12.82 10.39
N LEU A 411 6.54 13.57 11.28
CA LEU A 411 7.14 14.66 12.03
C LEU A 411 8.21 14.12 12.99
N TYR A 412 7.89 13.06 13.75
CA TYR A 412 8.86 12.39 14.64
C TYR A 412 10.03 11.79 13.85
N GLY A 413 9.76 11.27 12.65
CA GLY A 413 10.77 10.80 11.71
C GLY A 413 11.69 11.90 11.18
N GLY A 414 11.29 13.17 11.28
CA GLY A 414 12.05 14.34 10.81
C GLY A 414 12.01 14.53 9.30
N ILE A 415 11.03 13.98 8.61
CA ILE A 415 10.99 13.94 7.12
C ILE A 415 9.82 14.70 6.50
N HIS A 416 8.89 15.20 7.34
CA HIS A 416 7.76 16.03 6.93
C HIS A 416 7.53 17.17 7.93
N PHE A 417 7.07 18.31 7.40
CA PHE A 417 6.50 19.39 8.19
C PHE A 417 5.10 19.04 8.67
N ARG A 418 4.64 19.67 9.77
CA ARG A 418 3.28 19.45 10.31
C ARG A 418 2.19 19.72 9.28
N ALA A 419 2.29 20.84 8.57
CA ALA A 419 1.31 21.22 7.55
C ALA A 419 1.12 20.15 6.46
N ALA A 420 2.21 19.48 6.03
CA ALA A 420 2.10 18.39 5.05
C ALA A 420 1.39 17.16 5.61
N ASN A 421 1.52 16.89 6.91
CA ASN A 421 0.84 15.77 7.56
C ASN A 421 -0.66 16.05 7.70
N GLU A 422 -1.04 17.22 8.20
CA GLU A 422 -2.44 17.61 8.43
C GLU A 422 -3.20 17.74 7.11
N ARG A 423 -2.61 18.41 6.12
CA ARG A 423 -3.23 18.58 4.80
C ARG A 423 -3.27 17.26 4.01
N GLY A 424 -2.28 16.39 4.22
CA GLY A 424 -2.30 15.03 3.67
C GLY A 424 -3.50 14.23 4.20
N LEU A 425 -3.78 14.26 5.51
CA LEU A 425 -4.97 13.60 6.07
C LEU A 425 -6.27 14.16 5.47
N ALA A 426 -6.37 15.50 5.33
CA ALA A 426 -7.53 16.14 4.73
C ALA A 426 -7.72 15.75 3.25
N GLN A 427 -6.63 15.71 2.47
CA GLN A 427 -6.65 15.20 1.10
C GLN A 427 -7.12 13.75 1.05
N GLY A 428 -6.56 12.91 1.92
CA GLY A 428 -6.93 11.50 2.02
C GLY A 428 -8.41 11.31 2.33
N ARG A 429 -8.98 12.08 3.24
CA ARG A 429 -10.42 12.06 3.54
C ARG A 429 -11.26 12.34 2.29
N CYS A 430 -10.95 13.41 1.56
CA CYS A 430 -11.63 13.75 0.31
C CYS A 430 -11.53 12.61 -0.73
N ILE A 431 -10.36 11.99 -0.87
CA ILE A 431 -10.15 10.88 -1.80
C ILE A 431 -10.90 9.62 -1.36
N GLY A 432 -10.89 9.31 -0.07
CA GLY A 432 -11.69 8.20 0.48
C GLY A 432 -13.18 8.35 0.20
N GLU A 433 -13.72 9.56 0.28
CA GLU A 433 -15.12 9.87 -0.05
C GLU A 433 -15.46 9.55 -1.52
N GLN A 434 -14.52 9.72 -2.47
CA GLN A 434 -14.73 9.32 -3.87
C GLN A 434 -14.88 7.80 -3.99
N ALA A 435 -14.07 7.02 -3.26
CA ALA A 435 -14.19 5.57 -3.26
C ALA A 435 -15.49 5.10 -2.57
N ILE A 436 -15.91 5.74 -1.48
CA ILE A 436 -17.17 5.48 -0.76
C ILE A 436 -18.39 5.77 -1.65
N ALA A 437 -18.29 6.69 -2.58
CA ALA A 437 -19.38 7.01 -3.52
C ALA A 437 -19.72 5.86 -4.49
N LEU A 438 -18.80 4.89 -4.67
CA LEU A 438 -19.05 3.69 -5.46
C LEU A 438 -20.16 2.84 -4.80
N LYS A 439 -21.14 2.44 -5.59
CA LYS A 439 -22.29 1.67 -5.09
C LYS A 439 -21.97 0.18 -5.14
N THR A 440 -21.60 -0.38 -4.00
CA THR A 440 -21.27 -1.81 -3.85
C THR A 440 -22.50 -2.66 -3.51
N ARG A 441 -23.52 -2.06 -2.90
CA ARG A 441 -24.78 -2.73 -2.50
C ARG A 441 -26.00 -1.99 -3.04
N GLY A 442 -27.13 -2.70 -3.12
CA GLY A 442 -28.41 -2.17 -3.56
C GLY A 442 -29.11 -1.27 -2.57
#